data_5053bd5b1b485c078670ede56c2d8b64
#
_entry.id   5053bd5b1b485c078670ede56c2d8b64
#
_cell.length_a   1.000
_cell.length_b   1.000
_cell.length_c   1.000
_cell.angle_alpha   90.00
_cell.angle_beta   90.00
_cell.angle_gamma   90.00
#
_symmetry.space_group_name_H-M   'P 1'
#
loop_
_entity.id
_entity.type
_entity.pdbx_description
1 polymer ?
#
loop_
_entity_poly.entity_id
_entity_poly.type
_entity_poly.pdbx_seq_one_letter_code
_entity_poly.pdbx_strand_id
1 'polypeptide(L)'
;MREEKSAPWAVCVGESMAALLPDGPGPLETVGAFAVSVGGAESNVACALSALGVPSAWVSRVGDDGFGRRLTGELAARGVDTSGVLVDPVLPTGLYLKETGGSAHAADLGTGRSRLHYYRRGSAASAMSAATPAEPEVARLLAGAGLIHLTGITPALSQTCAAMVWDLLTAPRAGRLISFDLNWRPALWRDLDTAVLREFVNAADIAFLGADEAAAAFGVGDPQELRALFPGPATLVVKDAERVVTALTADGASVSEPALAVDVVEPTGAGDAFAAGYLAGVWNGFDQRRRLRLGHLTAASALVAHGDVGEHGKLGGLSRQALLDASEERWRAARITARGIEIGDVAAASETVLETASEAADREAADREAARTP
;
A
#
# COMPACT_ATOMS: atom_id res chain seq x y z
N MET A 1 16.94 -31.04 23.21
CA MET A 1 17.15 -29.99 22.18
C MET A 1 15.89 -29.16 22.17
N ARG A 2 15.95 -27.89 22.56
CA ARG A 2 14.85 -26.94 22.28
C ARG A 2 14.99 -26.67 20.79
N GLU A 3 13.96 -26.99 19.98
CA GLU A 3 13.85 -26.45 18.63
C GLU A 3 13.96 -24.93 18.74
N GLU A 4 15.01 -24.35 18.18
CA GLU A 4 15.05 -22.91 17.93
C GLU A 4 13.83 -22.62 17.03
N LYS A 5 12.77 -22.06 17.62
CA LYS A 5 11.68 -21.51 16.84
C LYS A 5 12.31 -20.45 15.94
N SER A 6 12.40 -20.73 14.65
CA SER A 6 12.78 -19.70 13.67
C SER A 6 11.91 -18.47 13.93
N ALA A 7 12.52 -17.29 13.83
CA ALA A 7 11.76 -16.04 13.96
C ALA A 7 10.56 -16.07 13.01
N PRO A 8 9.37 -15.60 13.42
CA PRO A 8 8.21 -15.56 12.55
C PRO A 8 8.50 -14.67 11.33
N TRP A 9 7.73 -14.80 10.29
CA TRP A 9 7.80 -13.96 9.07
C TRP A 9 6.44 -13.43 8.66
N ALA A 10 6.46 -12.44 7.77
CA ALA A 10 5.27 -11.98 7.08
C ALA A 10 5.12 -12.74 5.76
N VAL A 11 3.95 -13.29 5.49
CA VAL A 11 3.64 -14.00 4.24
C VAL A 11 2.62 -13.20 3.46
N CYS A 12 2.98 -12.74 2.27
CA CYS A 12 2.10 -12.04 1.34
C CYS A 12 1.64 -13.02 0.25
N VAL A 13 0.31 -13.19 0.08
CA VAL A 13 -0.25 -14.20 -0.83
C VAL A 13 -1.06 -13.53 -1.92
N GLY A 14 -0.59 -13.62 -3.17
CA GLY A 14 -1.30 -13.03 -4.30
C GLY A 14 -0.50 -12.95 -5.58
N GLU A 15 -1.09 -12.33 -6.63
CA GLU A 15 -0.49 -12.25 -7.95
C GLU A 15 0.53 -11.12 -8.06
N SER A 16 1.65 -11.43 -8.72
CA SER A 16 2.53 -10.43 -9.30
C SER A 16 2.63 -10.63 -10.81
N MET A 17 2.92 -9.56 -11.54
CA MET A 17 2.91 -9.51 -13.01
C MET A 17 4.18 -8.87 -13.55
N ALA A 18 4.54 -9.21 -14.78
CA ALA A 18 5.50 -8.43 -15.53
C ALA A 18 4.88 -7.06 -15.87
N ALA A 19 5.57 -5.99 -15.53
CA ALA A 19 5.19 -4.61 -15.84
C ALA A 19 5.99 -4.13 -17.05
N LEU A 20 5.32 -3.81 -18.15
CA LEU A 20 5.94 -3.25 -19.35
C LEU A 20 5.73 -1.73 -19.33
N LEU A 21 6.82 -1.01 -19.07
CA LEU A 21 6.86 0.44 -18.94
C LEU A 21 7.39 1.05 -20.24
N PRO A 22 6.67 1.97 -20.90
CA PRO A 22 7.12 2.57 -22.15
C PRO A 22 8.38 3.41 -21.94
N ASP A 23 9.22 3.50 -22.97
CA ASP A 23 10.42 4.33 -23.00
C ASP A 23 10.12 5.84 -23.16
N GLY A 24 8.86 6.21 -23.40
CA GLY A 24 8.39 7.58 -23.51
C GLY A 24 6.87 7.70 -23.47
N PRO A 25 6.34 8.92 -23.37
CA PRO A 25 4.90 9.16 -23.40
C PRO A 25 4.33 8.97 -24.82
N GLY A 26 3.11 8.46 -24.89
CA GLY A 26 2.35 8.28 -26.13
C GLY A 26 1.42 7.08 -26.09
N PRO A 27 0.51 6.98 -27.06
CA PRO A 27 -0.38 5.84 -27.19
C PRO A 27 0.40 4.58 -27.54
N LEU A 28 -0.07 3.43 -27.07
CA LEU A 28 0.66 2.14 -27.19
C LEU A 28 1.03 1.77 -28.64
N GLU A 29 0.22 2.19 -29.63
CA GLU A 29 0.50 1.95 -31.04
C GLU A 29 1.76 2.66 -31.58
N THR A 30 2.29 3.63 -30.83
CA THR A 30 3.50 4.40 -31.22
C THR A 30 4.72 4.08 -30.36
N VAL A 31 4.57 3.32 -29.28
CA VAL A 31 5.66 2.96 -28.38
C VAL A 31 6.62 1.98 -29.08
N GLY A 32 7.89 2.34 -29.16
CA GLY A 32 8.92 1.53 -29.82
C GLY A 32 9.61 0.51 -28.93
N ALA A 33 9.66 0.76 -27.60
CA ALA A 33 10.32 -0.11 -26.66
C ALA A 33 9.66 -0.03 -25.26
N PHE A 34 9.86 -1.10 -24.47
CA PHE A 34 9.40 -1.18 -23.09
C PHE A 34 10.53 -1.64 -22.19
N ALA A 35 10.72 -0.97 -21.07
CA ALA A 35 11.47 -1.52 -19.95
C ALA A 35 10.59 -2.54 -19.22
N VAL A 36 11.17 -3.66 -18.81
CA VAL A 36 10.47 -4.69 -18.03
C VAL A 36 10.76 -4.50 -16.55
N SER A 37 9.71 -4.35 -15.76
CA SER A 37 9.72 -4.31 -14.31
C SER A 37 8.77 -5.38 -13.76
N VAL A 38 8.53 -5.36 -12.46
CA VAL A 38 7.60 -6.25 -11.77
C VAL A 38 6.63 -5.43 -10.92
N GLY A 39 5.40 -5.91 -10.79
CA GLY A 39 4.38 -5.25 -10.00
C GLY A 39 3.25 -6.18 -9.60
N GLY A 40 2.81 -6.05 -8.36
CA GLY A 40 1.71 -6.79 -7.76
C GLY A 40 1.54 -6.32 -6.33
N ALA A 41 0.31 -6.13 -5.87
CA ALA A 41 0.06 -5.50 -4.58
C ALA A 41 0.74 -6.27 -3.44
N GLU A 42 0.52 -7.57 -3.36
CA GLU A 42 1.08 -8.42 -2.30
C GLU A 42 2.60 -8.55 -2.40
N SER A 43 3.16 -8.62 -3.62
CA SER A 43 4.62 -8.66 -3.80
C SER A 43 5.28 -7.31 -3.50
N ASN A 44 4.61 -6.19 -3.79
CA ASN A 44 5.07 -4.86 -3.41
C ASN A 44 5.15 -4.74 -1.88
N VAL A 45 4.12 -5.21 -1.16
CA VAL A 45 4.12 -5.26 0.32
C VAL A 45 5.26 -6.14 0.83
N ALA A 46 5.49 -7.33 0.26
CA ALA A 46 6.58 -8.22 0.66
C ALA A 46 7.95 -7.56 0.49
N CYS A 47 8.19 -6.91 -0.66
CA CYS A 47 9.45 -6.19 -0.91
C CYS A 47 9.66 -5.03 0.06
N ALA A 48 8.61 -4.25 0.33
CA ALA A 48 8.71 -3.12 1.26
C ALA A 48 8.93 -3.57 2.71
N LEU A 49 8.26 -4.65 3.16
CA LEU A 49 8.50 -5.27 4.46
C LEU A 49 9.95 -5.75 4.61
N SER A 50 10.47 -6.47 3.58
CA SER A 50 11.87 -6.90 3.55
C SER A 50 12.83 -5.72 3.68
N ALA A 51 12.63 -4.65 2.92
CA ALA A 51 13.43 -3.43 2.98
C ALA A 51 13.36 -2.71 4.34
N LEU A 52 12.28 -2.91 5.09
CA LEU A 52 12.10 -2.40 6.46
C LEU A 52 12.64 -3.35 7.54
N GLY A 53 13.29 -4.45 7.14
CA GLY A 53 13.90 -5.42 8.05
C GLY A 53 12.92 -6.44 8.64
N VAL A 54 11.70 -6.55 8.09
CA VAL A 54 10.74 -7.61 8.44
C VAL A 54 10.96 -8.80 7.52
N PRO A 55 11.35 -9.98 8.04
CA PRO A 55 11.46 -11.18 7.22
C PRO A 55 10.16 -11.44 6.48
N SER A 56 10.19 -11.52 5.16
CA SER A 56 8.99 -11.63 4.34
C SER A 56 9.10 -12.75 3.31
N ALA A 57 7.97 -13.38 3.02
CA ALA A 57 7.83 -14.39 1.98
C ALA A 57 6.67 -14.02 1.05
N TRP A 58 6.80 -14.41 -0.21
CA TRP A 58 5.74 -14.27 -1.20
C TRP A 58 5.27 -15.64 -1.66
N VAL A 59 3.96 -15.86 -1.58
CA VAL A 59 3.27 -17.06 -2.05
C VAL A 59 2.44 -16.69 -3.26
N SER A 60 2.68 -17.38 -4.37
CA SER A 60 2.01 -17.13 -5.63
C SER A 60 2.12 -18.33 -6.57
N ARG A 61 1.62 -18.17 -7.79
CA ARG A 61 1.83 -19.09 -8.90
C ARG A 61 2.21 -18.30 -10.15
N VAL A 62 3.32 -18.69 -10.81
CA VAL A 62 3.85 -18.08 -12.02
C VAL A 62 3.94 -19.10 -13.14
N GLY A 63 3.99 -18.67 -14.39
CA GLY A 63 4.21 -19.58 -15.52
C GLY A 63 5.66 -20.07 -15.58
N ASP A 64 5.88 -21.23 -16.21
CA ASP A 64 7.22 -21.67 -16.63
C ASP A 64 7.69 -20.87 -17.85
N ASP A 65 7.81 -19.58 -17.68
CA ASP A 65 8.21 -18.63 -18.73
C ASP A 65 9.27 -17.64 -18.23
N GLY A 66 9.75 -16.78 -19.15
CA GLY A 66 10.77 -15.77 -18.84
C GLY A 66 10.31 -14.73 -17.82
N PHE A 67 9.02 -14.39 -17.80
CA PHE A 67 8.47 -13.43 -16.85
C PHE A 67 8.33 -14.04 -15.45
N GLY A 68 7.90 -15.30 -15.35
CA GLY A 68 7.82 -16.00 -14.06
C GLY A 68 9.19 -16.13 -13.39
N ARG A 69 10.22 -16.52 -14.15
CA ARG A 69 11.61 -16.56 -13.64
C ARG A 69 12.12 -15.19 -13.23
N ARG A 70 11.81 -14.14 -14.00
CA ARG A 70 12.19 -12.76 -13.68
C ARG A 70 11.54 -12.28 -12.40
N LEU A 71 10.22 -12.44 -12.24
CA LEU A 71 9.47 -12.10 -11.02
C LEU A 71 10.10 -12.72 -9.78
N THR A 72 10.28 -14.03 -9.81
CA THR A 72 10.86 -14.79 -8.70
C THR A 72 12.27 -14.30 -8.37
N GLY A 73 13.11 -14.08 -9.40
CA GLY A 73 14.48 -13.62 -9.24
C GLY A 73 14.57 -12.18 -8.70
N GLU A 74 13.75 -11.25 -9.19
CA GLU A 74 13.76 -9.86 -8.74
C GLU A 74 13.26 -9.72 -7.29
N LEU A 75 12.23 -10.48 -6.89
CA LEU A 75 11.76 -10.48 -5.51
C LEU A 75 12.80 -11.10 -4.56
N ALA A 76 13.41 -12.22 -4.96
CA ALA A 76 14.50 -12.83 -4.20
C ALA A 76 15.69 -11.89 -4.03
N ALA A 77 16.08 -11.15 -5.07
CA ALA A 77 17.15 -10.15 -5.02
C ALA A 77 16.83 -8.98 -4.05
N ARG A 78 15.56 -8.74 -3.75
CA ARG A 78 15.07 -7.77 -2.75
C ARG A 78 14.93 -8.37 -1.35
N GLY A 79 15.37 -9.62 -1.14
CA GLY A 79 15.37 -10.30 0.16
C GLY A 79 14.05 -10.94 0.54
N VAL A 80 13.12 -11.12 -0.40
CA VAL A 80 11.86 -11.85 -0.18
C VAL A 80 12.10 -13.35 -0.37
N ASP A 81 11.63 -14.17 0.58
CA ASP A 81 11.61 -15.62 0.41
C ASP A 81 10.57 -16.00 -0.65
N THR A 82 11.03 -16.55 -1.76
CA THR A 82 10.21 -16.98 -2.89
C THR A 82 10.02 -18.49 -2.97
N SER A 83 10.39 -19.24 -1.93
CA SER A 83 10.25 -20.72 -1.90
C SER A 83 8.79 -21.19 -1.98
N GLY A 84 7.82 -20.31 -1.62
CA GLY A 84 6.38 -20.55 -1.77
C GLY A 84 5.81 -20.25 -3.15
N VAL A 85 6.64 -19.95 -4.15
CA VAL A 85 6.17 -19.69 -5.53
C VAL A 85 6.04 -20.99 -6.29
N LEU A 86 4.84 -21.30 -6.75
CA LEU A 86 4.53 -22.46 -7.58
C LEU A 86 4.75 -22.12 -9.04
N VAL A 87 5.32 -23.06 -9.81
CA VAL A 87 5.51 -22.91 -11.25
C VAL A 87 4.46 -23.71 -12.01
N ASP A 88 3.68 -23.03 -12.84
CA ASP A 88 2.68 -23.65 -13.70
C ASP A 88 3.31 -24.03 -15.05
N PRO A 89 3.23 -25.30 -15.46
CA PRO A 89 3.84 -25.74 -16.72
C PRO A 89 3.02 -25.35 -17.97
N VAL A 90 1.81 -24.81 -17.80
CA VAL A 90 0.86 -24.57 -18.91
C VAL A 90 0.38 -23.12 -18.95
N LEU A 91 0.00 -22.55 -17.81
CA LEU A 91 -0.57 -21.21 -17.73
C LEU A 91 0.54 -20.15 -17.69
N PRO A 92 0.40 -19.03 -18.44
CA PRO A 92 1.42 -17.99 -18.50
C PRO A 92 1.43 -17.13 -17.23
N THR A 93 2.56 -16.47 -17.01
CA THR A 93 2.66 -15.35 -16.06
C THR A 93 1.84 -14.17 -16.56
N GLY A 94 1.05 -13.54 -15.67
CA GLY A 94 0.31 -12.32 -15.98
C GLY A 94 1.25 -11.16 -16.31
N LEU A 95 0.78 -10.23 -17.15
CA LEU A 95 1.50 -9.00 -17.46
C LEU A 95 0.54 -7.82 -17.56
N TYR A 96 1.08 -6.61 -17.43
CA TYR A 96 0.39 -5.38 -17.79
C TYR A 96 1.32 -4.41 -18.52
N LEU A 97 0.72 -3.57 -19.36
CA LEU A 97 1.41 -2.47 -20.02
C LEU A 97 0.93 -1.16 -19.41
N LYS A 98 1.85 -0.23 -19.19
CA LYS A 98 1.54 1.14 -18.83
C LYS A 98 1.54 1.99 -20.09
N GLU A 99 0.48 2.75 -20.30
CA GLU A 99 0.39 3.80 -21.28
C GLU A 99 0.50 5.14 -20.56
N THR A 100 1.40 6.01 -20.99
CA THR A 100 1.67 7.30 -20.35
C THR A 100 1.40 8.42 -21.33
N GLY A 101 0.55 9.37 -20.98
CA GLY A 101 0.23 10.52 -21.82
C GLY A 101 1.27 11.65 -21.69
N GLY A 102 1.33 12.51 -22.68
CA GLY A 102 2.25 13.66 -22.75
C GLY A 102 2.94 13.82 -24.11
N SER A 103 2.51 13.05 -25.14
CA SER A 103 2.95 13.20 -26.51
C SER A 103 2.05 14.17 -27.28
N ALA A 104 2.47 14.55 -28.50
CA ALA A 104 1.67 15.36 -29.42
C ALA A 104 0.67 14.54 -30.28
N HIS A 105 0.56 13.23 -30.06
CA HIS A 105 -0.30 12.36 -30.85
C HIS A 105 -1.78 12.59 -30.53
N ALA A 106 -2.67 12.49 -31.53
CA ALA A 106 -4.11 12.76 -31.38
C ALA A 106 -4.82 11.79 -30.43
N ALA A 107 -4.33 10.55 -30.29
CA ALA A 107 -4.85 9.53 -29.39
C ALA A 107 -4.19 9.54 -28.00
N ASP A 108 -3.38 10.54 -27.68
CA ASP A 108 -2.66 10.65 -26.40
C ASP A 108 -3.61 10.85 -25.21
N LEU A 109 -3.26 10.29 -24.07
CA LEU A 109 -4.04 10.41 -22.83
C LEU A 109 -4.02 11.82 -22.21
N GLY A 110 -3.06 12.64 -22.62
CA GLY A 110 -2.76 13.96 -22.03
C GLY A 110 -1.71 13.88 -20.92
N THR A 111 -0.94 14.95 -20.78
CA THR A 111 0.17 15.06 -19.82
C THR A 111 -0.26 14.73 -18.39
N GLY A 112 0.53 13.93 -17.70
CA GLY A 112 0.29 13.51 -16.33
C GLY A 112 -0.78 12.41 -16.17
N ARG A 113 -1.35 11.91 -17.27
CA ARG A 113 -2.30 10.79 -17.24
C ARG A 113 -1.61 9.49 -17.60
N SER A 114 -2.07 8.39 -16.98
CA SER A 114 -1.63 7.04 -17.35
C SER A 114 -2.80 6.06 -17.33
N ARG A 115 -2.65 4.98 -18.09
CA ARG A 115 -3.61 3.88 -18.15
C ARG A 115 -2.85 2.57 -18.06
N LEU A 116 -3.41 1.60 -17.32
CA LEU A 116 -2.87 0.24 -17.25
C LEU A 116 -3.72 -0.71 -18.07
N HIS A 117 -3.07 -1.47 -18.95
CA HIS A 117 -3.68 -2.48 -19.78
C HIS A 117 -3.27 -3.86 -19.29
N TYR A 118 -4.20 -4.62 -18.72
CA TYR A 118 -3.94 -5.89 -18.06
C TYR A 118 -4.15 -7.09 -18.99
N TYR A 119 -3.17 -7.97 -19.03
CA TYR A 119 -3.18 -9.27 -19.72
C TYR A 119 -2.94 -10.36 -18.67
N ARG A 120 -3.96 -10.61 -17.82
CA ARG A 120 -3.87 -11.51 -16.66
C ARG A 120 -4.99 -12.55 -16.62
N ARG A 121 -5.97 -12.51 -17.55
CA ARG A 121 -7.02 -13.53 -17.59
C ARG A 121 -6.44 -14.87 -17.95
N GLY A 122 -6.65 -15.88 -17.09
CA GLY A 122 -6.04 -17.20 -17.24
C GLY A 122 -4.53 -17.23 -16.97
N SER A 123 -4.01 -16.27 -16.20
CA SER A 123 -2.64 -16.34 -15.69
C SER A 123 -2.45 -17.52 -14.73
N ALA A 124 -1.22 -17.95 -14.55
CA ALA A 124 -0.89 -18.97 -13.56
C ALA A 124 -1.39 -18.61 -12.16
N ALA A 125 -1.28 -17.35 -11.75
CA ALA A 125 -1.79 -16.89 -10.47
C ALA A 125 -3.31 -17.05 -10.33
N SER A 126 -4.08 -16.92 -11.43
CA SER A 126 -5.53 -17.13 -11.41
C SER A 126 -5.95 -18.59 -11.13
N ALA A 127 -4.99 -19.54 -11.20
CA ALA A 127 -5.20 -20.95 -10.88
C ALA A 127 -4.82 -21.30 -9.42
N MET A 128 -4.45 -20.34 -8.59
CA MET A 128 -4.34 -20.56 -7.14
C MET A 128 -5.69 -21.02 -6.57
N SER A 129 -5.66 -21.91 -5.58
CA SER A 129 -6.85 -22.55 -5.03
C SER A 129 -6.63 -22.98 -3.59
N ALA A 130 -7.65 -23.55 -2.95
CA ALA A 130 -7.55 -24.14 -1.62
C ALA A 130 -6.45 -25.24 -1.49
N ALA A 131 -5.95 -25.79 -2.60
CA ALA A 131 -4.81 -26.69 -2.59
C ALA A 131 -3.46 -25.95 -2.43
N THR A 132 -3.36 -24.69 -2.82
CA THR A 132 -2.12 -23.89 -2.75
C THR A 132 -1.53 -23.84 -1.33
N PRO A 133 -2.29 -23.56 -0.25
CA PRO A 133 -1.78 -23.59 1.12
C PRO A 133 -1.29 -24.97 1.59
N ALA A 134 -1.68 -26.06 0.94
CA ALA A 134 -1.29 -27.43 1.29
C ALA A 134 0.04 -27.88 0.62
N GLU A 135 0.55 -27.11 -0.34
CA GLU A 135 1.86 -27.37 -0.94
C GLU A 135 2.96 -27.28 0.14
N PRO A 136 3.93 -28.21 0.18
CA PRO A 136 4.84 -28.36 1.33
C PRO A 136 5.55 -27.06 1.76
N GLU A 137 6.12 -26.31 0.82
CA GLU A 137 6.82 -25.06 1.13
C GLU A 137 5.86 -23.94 1.54
N VAL A 138 4.68 -23.85 0.91
CA VAL A 138 3.64 -22.89 1.28
C VAL A 138 3.12 -23.19 2.69
N ALA A 139 2.84 -24.47 2.99
CA ALA A 139 2.39 -24.89 4.31
C ALA A 139 3.43 -24.57 5.40
N ARG A 140 4.73 -24.79 5.10
CA ARG A 140 5.84 -24.41 5.98
C ARG A 140 5.85 -22.90 6.27
N LEU A 141 5.76 -22.07 5.21
CA LEU A 141 5.73 -20.62 5.34
C LEU A 141 4.53 -20.15 6.16
N LEU A 142 3.34 -20.64 5.83
CA LEU A 142 2.11 -20.27 6.55
C LEU A 142 2.11 -20.73 8.01
N ALA A 143 2.68 -21.88 8.31
CA ALA A 143 2.81 -22.37 9.69
C ALA A 143 3.73 -21.49 10.55
N GLY A 144 4.80 -20.94 9.95
CA GLY A 144 5.73 -20.01 10.62
C GLY A 144 5.32 -18.54 10.58
N ALA A 145 4.22 -18.20 9.92
CA ALA A 145 3.80 -16.81 9.75
C ALA A 145 3.34 -16.18 11.07
N GLY A 146 3.89 -15.00 11.39
CA GLY A 146 3.34 -14.10 12.41
C GLY A 146 2.34 -13.09 11.82
N LEU A 147 2.39 -12.88 10.49
CA LEU A 147 1.52 -12.02 9.74
C LEU A 147 1.22 -12.65 8.37
N ILE A 148 -0.04 -12.64 7.94
CA ILE A 148 -0.44 -12.94 6.56
C ILE A 148 -1.07 -11.68 5.98
N HIS A 149 -0.62 -11.27 4.79
CA HIS A 149 -1.18 -10.13 4.06
C HIS A 149 -1.85 -10.58 2.77
N LEU A 150 -3.07 -10.11 2.57
CA LEU A 150 -3.96 -10.42 1.44
C LEU A 150 -4.56 -9.13 0.89
N THR A 151 -5.02 -9.15 -0.36
CA THR A 151 -5.74 -8.01 -0.95
C THR A 151 -7.02 -8.43 -1.64
N GLY A 152 -7.88 -7.45 -1.98
CA GLY A 152 -9.08 -7.65 -2.78
C GLY A 152 -8.80 -7.91 -4.28
N ILE A 153 -7.55 -7.91 -4.70
CA ILE A 153 -7.19 -8.27 -6.10
C ILE A 153 -7.25 -9.78 -6.30
N THR A 154 -6.58 -10.53 -5.44
CA THR A 154 -6.43 -11.98 -5.60
C THR A 154 -7.76 -12.73 -5.67
N PRO A 155 -8.78 -12.46 -4.83
CA PRO A 155 -10.07 -13.16 -4.93
C PRO A 155 -10.85 -12.82 -6.22
N ALA A 156 -10.57 -11.68 -6.86
CA ALA A 156 -11.20 -11.30 -8.12
C ALA A 156 -10.62 -12.01 -9.36
N LEU A 157 -9.52 -12.74 -9.22
CA LEU A 157 -8.90 -13.46 -10.35
C LEU A 157 -9.69 -14.68 -10.78
N SER A 158 -10.25 -15.42 -9.82
CA SER A 158 -11.07 -16.62 -10.06
C SER A 158 -11.85 -17.02 -8.79
N GLN A 159 -12.84 -17.88 -8.97
CA GLN A 159 -13.58 -18.45 -7.84
C GLN A 159 -12.68 -19.32 -6.94
N THR A 160 -11.67 -20.00 -7.49
CA THR A 160 -10.72 -20.78 -6.70
C THR A 160 -9.80 -19.91 -5.88
N CYS A 161 -9.38 -18.76 -6.40
CA CYS A 161 -8.64 -17.75 -5.65
C CYS A 161 -9.50 -17.14 -4.52
N ALA A 162 -10.78 -16.86 -4.79
CA ALA A 162 -11.70 -16.34 -3.77
C ALA A 162 -11.87 -17.33 -2.61
N ALA A 163 -12.05 -18.63 -2.92
CA ALA A 163 -12.15 -19.68 -1.91
C ALA A 163 -10.86 -19.79 -1.09
N MET A 164 -9.69 -19.77 -1.72
CA MET A 164 -8.40 -19.80 -1.04
C MET A 164 -8.21 -18.60 -0.09
N VAL A 165 -8.55 -17.40 -0.55
CA VAL A 165 -8.45 -16.17 0.28
C VAL A 165 -9.39 -16.24 1.46
N TRP A 166 -10.62 -16.75 1.28
CA TRP A 166 -11.57 -16.97 2.35
C TRP A 166 -11.07 -17.97 3.39
N ASP A 167 -10.52 -19.10 2.94
CA ASP A 167 -9.96 -20.12 3.82
C ASP A 167 -8.79 -19.54 4.66
N LEU A 168 -7.93 -18.72 4.05
CA LEU A 168 -6.84 -18.05 4.77
C LEU A 168 -7.35 -17.03 5.80
N LEU A 169 -8.35 -16.21 5.41
CA LEU A 169 -8.96 -15.19 6.29
C LEU A 169 -9.68 -15.81 7.49
N THR A 170 -10.32 -16.97 7.32
CA THR A 170 -11.11 -17.63 8.36
C THR A 170 -10.34 -18.71 9.13
N ALA A 171 -9.11 -19.02 8.70
CA ALA A 171 -8.25 -19.97 9.40
C ALA A 171 -8.00 -19.58 10.86
N PRO A 172 -7.82 -20.56 11.77
CA PRO A 172 -7.44 -20.28 13.14
C PRO A 172 -6.17 -19.41 13.21
N ARG A 173 -6.22 -18.35 14.02
CA ARG A 173 -5.11 -17.37 14.11
C ARG A 173 -3.80 -17.97 14.58
N ALA A 174 -3.82 -18.88 15.56
CA ALA A 174 -2.62 -19.55 16.10
C ALA A 174 -1.49 -18.57 16.47
N GLY A 175 -1.83 -17.36 16.93
CA GLY A 175 -0.89 -16.31 17.32
C GLY A 175 -0.44 -15.39 16.18
N ARG A 176 -0.93 -15.59 14.95
CA ARG A 176 -0.66 -14.71 13.80
C ARG A 176 -1.74 -13.65 13.61
N LEU A 177 -1.39 -12.56 12.94
CA LEU A 177 -2.33 -11.55 12.44
C LEU A 177 -2.62 -11.80 10.97
N ILE A 178 -3.82 -11.46 10.54
CA ILE A 178 -4.19 -11.43 9.12
C ILE A 178 -4.61 -10.01 8.75
N SER A 179 -3.93 -9.43 7.76
CA SER A 179 -4.26 -8.15 7.19
C SER A 179 -4.87 -8.30 5.81
N PHE A 180 -5.82 -7.42 5.49
CA PHE A 180 -6.49 -7.38 4.20
C PHE A 180 -6.53 -5.93 3.69
N ASP A 181 -6.02 -5.66 2.48
CA ASP A 181 -6.19 -4.37 1.81
C ASP A 181 -7.31 -4.51 0.75
N LEU A 182 -8.32 -3.66 0.82
CA LEU A 182 -9.43 -3.65 -0.15
C LEU A 182 -8.90 -3.57 -1.58
N ASN A 183 -7.95 -2.69 -1.83
CA ASN A 183 -7.22 -2.53 -3.08
C ASN A 183 -8.15 -2.68 -4.31
N TRP A 184 -9.25 -1.88 -4.28
CA TRP A 184 -10.36 -1.98 -5.20
C TRP A 184 -9.95 -1.70 -6.64
N ARG A 185 -10.31 -2.62 -7.55
CA ARG A 185 -10.07 -2.46 -8.99
C ARG A 185 -11.39 -2.68 -9.75
N PRO A 186 -12.08 -1.61 -10.18
CA PRO A 186 -13.39 -1.70 -10.83
C PRO A 186 -13.43 -2.69 -11.99
N ALA A 187 -12.34 -2.78 -12.77
CA ALA A 187 -12.25 -3.67 -13.92
C ALA A 187 -12.27 -5.16 -13.54
N LEU A 188 -11.76 -5.53 -12.34
CA LEU A 188 -11.76 -6.91 -11.83
C LEU A 188 -13.09 -7.28 -11.20
N TRP A 189 -13.75 -6.33 -10.54
CA TRP A 189 -14.97 -6.56 -9.77
C TRP A 189 -16.25 -6.24 -10.55
N ARG A 190 -16.16 -5.89 -11.84
CA ARG A 190 -17.32 -5.44 -12.66
C ARG A 190 -18.49 -6.40 -12.65
N ASP A 191 -18.19 -7.71 -12.75
CA ASP A 191 -19.18 -8.76 -12.89
C ASP A 191 -19.26 -9.66 -11.63
N LEU A 192 -18.68 -9.22 -10.51
CA LEU A 192 -18.62 -9.95 -9.26
C LEU A 192 -19.46 -9.25 -8.18
N ASP A 193 -19.98 -10.05 -7.24
CA ASP A 193 -20.73 -9.52 -6.09
C ASP A 193 -19.76 -8.88 -5.08
N THR A 194 -19.87 -7.57 -4.89
CA THR A 194 -19.08 -6.83 -3.92
C THR A 194 -19.43 -7.15 -2.46
N ALA A 195 -20.57 -7.81 -2.20
CA ALA A 195 -20.93 -8.27 -0.86
C ALA A 195 -19.86 -9.21 -0.28
N VAL A 196 -19.22 -10.03 -1.12
CA VAL A 196 -18.11 -10.91 -0.73
C VAL A 196 -16.93 -10.13 -0.16
N LEU A 197 -16.62 -8.94 -0.70
CA LEU A 197 -15.55 -8.09 -0.16
C LEU A 197 -15.84 -7.61 1.26
N ARG A 198 -17.11 -7.37 1.60
CA ARG A 198 -17.50 -7.01 2.97
C ARG A 198 -17.16 -8.12 3.97
N GLU A 199 -17.38 -9.37 3.56
CA GLU A 199 -17.05 -10.52 4.39
C GLU A 199 -15.53 -10.65 4.56
N PHE A 200 -14.75 -10.46 3.49
CA PHE A 200 -13.28 -10.51 3.53
C PHE A 200 -12.70 -9.41 4.44
N VAL A 201 -13.16 -8.18 4.31
CA VAL A 201 -12.76 -7.07 5.19
C VAL A 201 -13.09 -7.39 6.65
N ASN A 202 -14.32 -7.89 6.93
CA ASN A 202 -14.74 -8.22 8.30
C ASN A 202 -14.01 -9.43 8.89
N ALA A 203 -13.45 -10.30 8.09
CA ALA A 203 -12.70 -11.47 8.56
C ALA A 203 -11.24 -11.16 8.89
N ALA A 204 -10.70 -10.00 8.53
CA ALA A 204 -9.33 -9.59 8.82
C ALA A 204 -9.17 -9.04 10.24
N ASP A 205 -7.95 -9.10 10.78
CA ASP A 205 -7.59 -8.44 12.05
C ASP A 205 -7.24 -6.96 11.82
N ILE A 206 -6.58 -6.68 10.68
CA ILE A 206 -6.25 -5.32 10.23
C ILE A 206 -6.78 -5.17 8.80
N ALA A 207 -7.63 -4.18 8.56
CA ALA A 207 -8.12 -3.89 7.22
C ALA A 207 -7.67 -2.50 6.76
N PHE A 208 -7.20 -2.42 5.50
CA PHE A 208 -6.86 -1.17 4.82
C PHE A 208 -7.91 -0.85 3.76
N LEU A 209 -8.37 0.38 3.73
CA LEU A 209 -9.36 0.87 2.77
C LEU A 209 -8.89 2.22 2.21
N GLY A 210 -8.92 2.41 0.88
CA GLY A 210 -8.95 3.75 0.31
C GLY A 210 -10.36 4.35 0.49
N ALA A 211 -10.48 5.59 0.91
CA ALA A 211 -11.79 6.23 1.09
C ALA A 211 -12.58 6.31 -0.22
N ASP A 212 -11.91 6.65 -1.32
CA ASP A 212 -12.46 6.66 -2.68
C ASP A 212 -12.79 5.25 -3.20
N GLU A 213 -11.92 4.28 -2.95
CA GLU A 213 -12.14 2.87 -3.27
C GLU A 213 -13.36 2.31 -2.53
N ALA A 214 -13.49 2.59 -1.24
CA ALA A 214 -14.60 2.17 -0.41
C ALA A 214 -15.91 2.86 -0.82
N ALA A 215 -15.86 4.16 -1.16
CA ALA A 215 -17.01 4.88 -1.69
C ALA A 215 -17.48 4.27 -3.03
N ALA A 216 -16.55 3.88 -3.90
CA ALA A 216 -16.88 3.23 -5.17
C ALA A 216 -17.44 1.82 -4.98
N ALA A 217 -16.90 1.03 -4.03
CA ALA A 217 -17.31 -0.35 -3.80
C ALA A 217 -18.57 -0.49 -2.94
N PHE A 218 -18.74 0.38 -1.94
CA PHE A 218 -19.76 0.24 -0.89
C PHE A 218 -20.66 1.47 -0.72
N GLY A 219 -20.42 2.56 -1.45
CA GLY A 219 -21.16 3.82 -1.34
C GLY A 219 -20.79 4.66 -0.12
N VAL A 220 -19.75 4.30 0.63
CA VAL A 220 -19.34 4.92 1.89
C VAL A 220 -17.83 5.14 1.88
N GLY A 221 -17.37 6.37 2.17
CA GLY A 221 -15.96 6.73 2.26
C GLY A 221 -15.55 7.39 3.58
N ASP A 222 -16.51 7.82 4.40
CA ASP A 222 -16.24 8.39 5.72
C ASP A 222 -15.67 7.34 6.68
N PRO A 223 -14.58 7.63 7.42
CA PRO A 223 -13.94 6.65 8.31
C PRO A 223 -14.87 6.10 9.41
N GLN A 224 -15.76 6.93 9.99
CA GLN A 224 -16.65 6.49 11.06
C GLN A 224 -17.79 5.62 10.52
N GLU A 225 -18.34 5.98 9.36
CA GLU A 225 -19.35 5.17 8.67
C GLU A 225 -18.74 3.84 8.21
N LEU A 226 -17.49 3.84 7.71
CA LEU A 226 -16.74 2.63 7.38
C LEU A 226 -16.50 1.76 8.61
N ARG A 227 -16.16 2.35 9.76
CA ARG A 227 -16.03 1.58 11.02
C ARG A 227 -17.35 0.92 11.42
N ALA A 228 -18.48 1.61 11.26
CA ALA A 228 -19.80 1.04 11.52
C ALA A 228 -20.15 -0.08 10.53
N LEU A 229 -19.75 0.05 9.26
CA LEU A 229 -19.96 -0.94 8.21
C LEU A 229 -19.10 -2.20 8.41
N PHE A 230 -17.88 -2.03 8.96
CA PHE A 230 -16.89 -3.09 9.16
C PHE A 230 -16.52 -3.26 10.65
N PRO A 231 -17.40 -3.84 11.48
CA PRO A 231 -17.12 -4.05 12.90
C PRO A 231 -16.08 -5.15 13.19
N GLY A 232 -15.77 -6.02 12.24
CA GLY A 232 -14.92 -7.20 12.42
C GLY A 232 -13.44 -6.91 12.71
N PRO A 233 -12.74 -6.06 11.94
CA PRO A 233 -11.32 -5.82 12.15
C PRO A 233 -11.01 -5.20 13.51
N ALA A 234 -9.98 -5.70 14.21
CA ALA A 234 -9.47 -5.05 15.42
C ALA A 234 -8.98 -3.62 15.11
N THR A 235 -8.44 -3.41 13.91
CA THR A 235 -8.06 -2.08 13.41
C THR A 235 -8.50 -1.90 11.96
N LEU A 236 -9.20 -0.80 11.68
CA LEU A 236 -9.56 -0.33 10.35
C LEU A 236 -8.71 0.89 10.02
N VAL A 237 -7.97 0.85 8.92
CA VAL A 237 -7.10 1.93 8.45
C VAL A 237 -7.68 2.50 7.18
N VAL A 238 -8.17 3.75 7.22
CA VAL A 238 -8.80 4.44 6.09
C VAL A 238 -7.82 5.46 5.53
N LYS A 239 -7.42 5.25 4.28
CA LYS A 239 -6.48 6.11 3.52
C LYS A 239 -7.28 7.12 2.72
N ASP A 240 -7.11 8.41 2.98
CA ASP A 240 -7.75 9.50 2.24
C ASP A 240 -6.70 10.25 1.39
N ALA A 241 -6.18 9.54 0.41
CA ALA A 241 -5.21 10.01 -0.59
C ALA A 241 -4.09 10.86 0.02
N GLU A 242 -3.91 12.10 -0.49
CA GLU A 242 -2.90 13.07 -0.03
C GLU A 242 -3.33 13.87 1.21
N ARG A 243 -4.48 13.60 1.82
CA ARG A 243 -5.00 14.37 2.95
C ARG A 243 -4.61 13.79 4.29
N VAL A 244 -5.10 12.62 4.61
CA VAL A 244 -4.98 12.03 5.95
C VAL A 244 -5.18 10.53 5.91
N VAL A 245 -4.55 9.82 6.82
CA VAL A 245 -4.92 8.43 7.11
C VAL A 245 -5.42 8.33 8.54
N THR A 246 -6.56 7.65 8.71
CA THR A 246 -7.19 7.44 10.00
C THR A 246 -7.23 5.96 10.35
N ALA A 247 -6.72 5.61 11.51
CA ALA A 247 -6.85 4.28 12.09
C ALA A 247 -7.90 4.28 13.19
N LEU A 248 -8.88 3.39 13.08
CA LEU A 248 -9.98 3.22 14.03
C LEU A 248 -9.89 1.81 14.63
N THR A 249 -9.87 1.73 15.95
CA THR A 249 -9.80 0.45 16.67
C THR A 249 -11.20 -0.02 17.10
N ALA A 250 -11.33 -1.30 17.39
CA ALA A 250 -12.61 -1.90 17.79
C ALA A 250 -13.16 -1.37 19.13
N ASP A 251 -12.29 -0.85 20.00
CA ASP A 251 -12.65 -0.19 21.27
C ASP A 251 -13.13 1.27 21.09
N GLY A 252 -13.20 1.76 19.85
CA GLY A 252 -13.67 3.11 19.51
C GLY A 252 -12.58 4.19 19.50
N ALA A 253 -11.31 3.86 19.78
CA ALA A 253 -10.24 4.84 19.65
C ALA A 253 -9.96 5.16 18.17
N SER A 254 -9.59 6.42 17.90
CA SER A 254 -9.27 6.92 16.56
C SER A 254 -7.98 7.74 16.62
N VAL A 255 -7.07 7.47 15.69
CA VAL A 255 -5.84 8.23 15.51
C VAL A 255 -5.73 8.59 14.03
N SER A 256 -5.54 9.88 13.75
CA SER A 256 -5.34 10.39 12.39
C SER A 256 -3.97 11.02 12.28
N GLU A 257 -3.32 10.83 11.13
CA GLU A 257 -2.04 11.45 10.81
C GLU A 257 -2.12 12.06 9.40
N PRO A 258 -1.82 13.37 9.23
CA PRO A 258 -1.87 13.99 7.92
C PRO A 258 -0.79 13.42 7.00
N ALA A 259 -1.08 13.37 5.70
CA ALA A 259 -0.11 12.96 4.69
C ALA A 259 1.08 13.96 4.65
N LEU A 260 2.24 13.45 4.28
CA LEU A 260 3.42 14.27 4.04
C LEU A 260 3.32 14.98 2.69
N ALA A 261 3.91 16.17 2.58
CA ALA A 261 4.13 16.80 1.29
C ALA A 261 5.19 16.00 0.51
N VAL A 262 4.88 15.59 -0.73
CA VAL A 262 5.74 14.72 -1.54
C VAL A 262 5.84 15.26 -2.96
N ASP A 263 7.06 15.29 -3.52
CA ASP A 263 7.29 15.54 -4.94
C ASP A 263 7.05 14.25 -5.73
N VAL A 264 5.82 14.03 -6.14
CA VAL A 264 5.38 12.77 -6.75
C VAL A 264 6.02 12.57 -8.12
N VAL A 265 6.72 11.44 -8.29
CA VAL A 265 7.28 10.96 -9.56
C VAL A 265 6.37 9.87 -10.14
N GLU A 266 5.96 8.89 -9.33
CA GLU A 266 5.11 7.77 -9.73
C GLU A 266 4.12 7.44 -8.60
N PRO A 267 2.80 7.51 -8.83
CA PRO A 267 1.80 7.23 -7.80
C PRO A 267 1.54 5.73 -7.58
N THR A 268 1.95 4.86 -8.52
CA THR A 268 1.68 3.41 -8.44
C THR A 268 2.44 2.79 -7.26
N GLY A 269 1.78 1.88 -6.54
CA GLY A 269 2.39 1.16 -5.41
C GLY A 269 2.42 1.93 -4.07
N ALA A 270 2.05 3.22 -4.02
CA ALA A 270 2.06 4.00 -2.78
C ALA A 270 1.14 3.42 -1.69
N GLY A 271 -0.02 2.87 -2.08
CA GLY A 271 -0.95 2.20 -1.16
C GLY A 271 -0.35 0.95 -0.54
N ASP A 272 0.31 0.13 -1.36
CA ASP A 272 0.99 -1.09 -0.93
C ASP A 272 2.17 -0.76 0.00
N ALA A 273 2.95 0.27 -0.36
CA ALA A 273 4.04 0.79 0.46
C ALA A 273 3.55 1.32 1.81
N PHE A 274 2.41 2.04 1.85
CA PHE A 274 1.79 2.46 3.08
C PHE A 274 1.41 1.27 3.95
N ALA A 275 0.73 0.27 3.39
CA ALA A 275 0.34 -0.94 4.12
C ALA A 275 1.56 -1.66 4.70
N ALA A 276 2.63 -1.81 3.92
CA ALA A 276 3.88 -2.40 4.37
C ALA A 276 4.52 -1.63 5.54
N GLY A 277 4.60 -0.30 5.45
CA GLY A 277 5.14 0.54 6.52
C GLY A 277 4.32 0.43 7.80
N TYR A 278 2.99 0.48 7.69
CA TYR A 278 2.10 0.29 8.82
C TYR A 278 2.28 -1.09 9.46
N LEU A 279 2.31 -2.16 8.67
CA LEU A 279 2.49 -3.54 9.13
C LEU A 279 3.89 -3.76 9.75
N ALA A 280 4.94 -3.12 9.23
CA ALA A 280 6.25 -3.12 9.85
C ALA A 280 6.23 -2.41 11.22
N GLY A 281 5.44 -1.35 11.35
CA GLY A 281 5.19 -0.71 12.65
C GLY A 281 4.45 -1.61 13.64
N VAL A 282 3.47 -2.40 13.18
CA VAL A 282 2.79 -3.44 13.98
C VAL A 282 3.79 -4.49 14.43
N TRP A 283 4.60 -4.99 13.50
CA TRP A 283 5.64 -6.00 13.77
C TRP A 283 6.63 -5.55 14.84
N ASN A 284 7.02 -4.28 14.82
CA ASN A 284 7.95 -3.69 15.77
C ASN A 284 7.29 -3.21 17.07
N GLY A 285 5.99 -3.45 17.27
CA GLY A 285 5.27 -3.06 18.48
C GLY A 285 5.07 -1.55 18.65
N PHE A 286 5.12 -0.76 17.57
CA PHE A 286 4.92 0.68 17.63
C PHE A 286 3.49 1.03 18.03
N ASP A 287 3.32 2.20 18.67
CA ASP A 287 2.00 2.79 18.90
C ASP A 287 1.31 3.18 17.59
N GLN A 288 0.02 3.49 17.65
CA GLN A 288 -0.79 3.72 16.47
C GLN A 288 -0.31 4.90 15.61
N ARG A 289 0.16 6.00 16.24
CA ARG A 289 0.69 7.16 15.54
C ARG A 289 1.96 6.82 14.77
N ARG A 290 2.90 6.14 15.40
CA ARG A 290 4.16 5.72 14.76
C ARG A 290 3.92 4.73 13.62
N ARG A 291 2.90 3.84 13.73
CA ARG A 291 2.49 2.95 12.62
C ARG A 291 2.02 3.75 11.41
N LEU A 292 1.14 4.74 11.61
CA LEU A 292 0.64 5.61 10.55
C LEU A 292 1.78 6.41 9.90
N ARG A 293 2.66 6.99 10.70
CA ARG A 293 3.84 7.73 10.22
C ARG A 293 4.80 6.87 9.41
N LEU A 294 5.07 5.64 9.87
CA LEU A 294 5.91 4.71 9.11
C LEU A 294 5.23 4.32 7.79
N GLY A 295 3.91 4.16 7.77
CA GLY A 295 3.11 4.00 6.56
C GLY A 295 3.30 5.16 5.58
N HIS A 296 3.12 6.40 6.04
CA HIS A 296 3.32 7.60 5.20
C HIS A 296 4.74 7.73 4.66
N LEU A 297 5.76 7.49 5.49
CA LEU A 297 7.16 7.57 5.08
C LEU A 297 7.51 6.50 4.03
N THR A 298 6.96 5.30 4.18
CA THR A 298 7.17 4.22 3.22
C THR A 298 6.43 4.52 1.91
N ALA A 299 5.20 5.02 1.96
CA ALA A 299 4.47 5.49 0.78
C ALA A 299 5.21 6.63 0.07
N ALA A 300 5.69 7.63 0.83
CA ALA A 300 6.44 8.75 0.27
C ALA A 300 7.72 8.29 -0.44
N SER A 301 8.43 7.28 0.08
CA SER A 301 9.60 6.71 -0.59
C SER A 301 9.28 6.02 -1.91
N ALA A 302 8.09 5.43 -2.04
CA ALA A 302 7.61 4.87 -3.30
C ALA A 302 7.25 5.97 -4.30
N LEU A 303 6.55 7.01 -3.84
CA LEU A 303 6.08 8.13 -4.67
C LEU A 303 7.23 8.92 -5.34
N VAL A 304 8.42 9.00 -4.72
CA VAL A 304 9.58 9.73 -5.27
C VAL A 304 10.52 8.87 -6.12
N ALA A 305 10.15 7.61 -6.38
CA ALA A 305 10.93 6.66 -7.18
C ALA A 305 10.19 6.29 -8.46
N HIS A 306 10.92 5.74 -9.44
CA HIS A 306 10.31 5.15 -10.63
C HIS A 306 10.01 3.65 -10.39
N GLY A 307 8.85 3.18 -10.86
CA GLY A 307 8.39 1.79 -10.74
C GLY A 307 7.56 1.51 -9.48
N ASP A 308 6.84 0.38 -9.48
CA ASP A 308 5.85 0.03 -8.46
C ASP A 308 6.47 -0.32 -7.10
N VAL A 309 7.74 -0.72 -7.08
CA VAL A 309 8.50 -1.02 -5.86
C VAL A 309 9.53 0.08 -5.66
N GLY A 310 9.23 1.03 -4.80
CA GLY A 310 10.12 2.14 -4.46
C GLY A 310 11.44 1.68 -3.83
N GLU A 311 12.43 2.56 -3.84
CA GLU A 311 13.69 2.34 -3.14
C GLU A 311 13.55 2.70 -1.65
N HIS A 312 12.85 1.87 -0.89
CA HIS A 312 12.45 2.11 0.51
C HIS A 312 13.62 2.36 1.49
N GLY A 313 14.86 2.10 1.08
CA GLY A 313 16.07 2.39 1.86
C GLY A 313 16.63 3.80 1.69
N LYS A 314 16.20 4.58 0.69
CA LYS A 314 16.80 5.90 0.39
C LYS A 314 16.44 7.00 1.39
N LEU A 315 15.32 6.90 2.09
CA LEU A 315 15.06 7.80 3.22
C LEU A 315 15.93 7.36 4.40
N GLY A 316 17.12 7.95 4.54
CA GLY A 316 18.13 7.56 5.51
C GLY A 316 17.59 7.25 6.91
N GLY A 317 18.02 6.13 7.51
CA GLY A 317 17.42 5.59 8.73
C GLY A 317 17.31 6.56 9.91
N LEU A 318 18.30 7.44 10.10
CA LEU A 318 18.30 8.47 11.16
C LEU A 318 17.24 9.55 10.91
N SER A 319 17.09 10.02 9.66
CA SER A 319 16.09 11.03 9.32
C SER A 319 14.67 10.46 9.43
N ARG A 320 14.47 9.19 9.02
CA ARG A 320 13.19 8.46 9.18
C ARG A 320 12.83 8.33 10.65
N GLN A 321 13.76 7.89 11.51
CA GLN A 321 13.50 7.74 12.94
C GLN A 321 13.15 9.09 13.60
N ALA A 322 13.85 10.17 13.24
CA ALA A 322 13.58 11.50 13.76
C ALA A 322 12.18 12.02 13.41
N LEU A 323 11.64 11.65 12.23
CA LEU A 323 10.27 12.00 11.84
C LEU A 323 9.21 11.13 12.52
N LEU A 324 9.48 9.87 12.79
CA LEU A 324 8.53 9.04 13.53
C LEU A 324 8.20 9.63 14.91
N ASP A 325 9.19 10.26 15.54
CA ASP A 325 9.09 10.83 16.89
C ASP A 325 8.88 12.37 16.89
N ALA A 326 8.70 12.98 15.70
CA ALA A 326 8.57 14.42 15.56
C ALA A 326 7.26 14.96 16.17
N SER A 327 7.27 16.24 16.57
CA SER A 327 6.05 16.98 16.88
C SER A 327 5.12 17.01 15.65
N GLU A 328 3.84 17.27 15.87
CA GLU A 328 2.87 17.39 14.77
C GLU A 328 3.23 18.53 13.80
N GLU A 329 3.71 19.64 14.34
CA GLU A 329 4.17 20.79 13.58
C GLU A 329 5.36 20.42 12.66
N ARG A 330 6.36 19.76 13.20
CA ARG A 330 7.53 19.29 12.45
C ARG A 330 7.16 18.22 11.41
N TRP A 331 6.19 17.36 11.73
CA TRP A 331 5.65 16.39 10.78
C TRP A 331 5.00 17.08 9.58
N ARG A 332 4.16 18.09 9.82
CA ARG A 332 3.49 18.85 8.76
C ARG A 332 4.43 19.71 7.92
N ALA A 333 5.55 20.18 8.50
CA ALA A 333 6.55 20.96 7.80
C ALA A 333 7.53 20.11 6.96
N ALA A 334 7.46 18.77 7.08
CA ALA A 334 8.33 17.88 6.34
C ALA A 334 7.86 17.69 4.90
N ARG A 335 8.80 17.75 3.95
CA ARG A 335 8.60 17.47 2.53
C ARG A 335 9.53 16.35 2.09
N ILE A 336 9.02 15.42 1.30
CA ILE A 336 9.80 14.31 0.77
C ILE A 336 10.04 14.54 -0.71
N THR A 337 11.32 14.50 -1.10
CA THR A 337 11.78 14.69 -2.47
C THR A 337 12.63 13.50 -2.91
N ALA A 338 12.95 13.40 -4.19
CA ALA A 338 13.91 12.40 -4.68
C ALA A 338 15.31 12.51 -4.05
N ARG A 339 15.62 13.65 -3.41
CA ARG A 339 16.90 13.90 -2.69
C ARG A 339 16.84 13.48 -1.22
N GLY A 340 15.64 13.24 -0.67
CA GLY A 340 15.43 12.85 0.72
C GLY A 340 14.39 13.70 1.46
N ILE A 341 14.54 13.80 2.78
CA ILE A 341 13.64 14.52 3.67
C ILE A 341 14.13 15.95 3.85
N GLU A 342 13.29 16.91 3.50
CA GLU A 342 13.49 18.34 3.72
C GLU A 342 12.52 18.79 4.82
N ILE A 343 13.01 19.47 5.86
CA ILE A 343 12.19 20.01 6.94
C ILE A 343 12.33 21.52 6.88
N GLY A 344 11.23 22.23 6.61
CA GLY A 344 11.18 23.68 6.62
C GLY A 344 11.53 24.24 8.02
N ASP A 345 12.04 25.47 8.06
CA ASP A 345 12.33 26.17 9.32
C ASP A 345 11.00 26.42 10.07
N VAL A 346 10.76 25.64 11.11
CA VAL A 346 9.56 25.73 11.95
C VAL A 346 9.55 27.08 12.71
N ALA A 347 10.72 27.68 12.97
CA ALA A 347 10.85 28.97 13.62
C ALA A 347 10.21 30.13 12.81
N ALA A 348 10.35 30.12 11.48
CA ALA A 348 9.78 31.17 10.62
C ALA A 348 8.24 31.12 10.54
N ALA A 349 7.64 29.92 10.61
CA ALA A 349 6.19 29.75 10.57
C ALA A 349 5.51 30.21 11.90
N SER A 350 6.18 30.03 13.04
CA SER A 350 5.66 30.45 14.34
C SER A 350 5.71 31.98 14.51
N GLU A 351 6.74 32.65 13.97
CA GLU A 351 6.83 34.12 13.99
C GLU A 351 5.74 34.75 13.13
N THR A 352 5.46 34.20 11.93
CA THR A 352 4.42 34.73 11.03
C THR A 352 3.01 34.57 11.63
N VAL A 353 2.73 33.47 12.34
CA VAL A 353 1.43 33.26 13.01
C VAL A 353 1.29 34.18 14.22
N LEU A 354 2.35 34.45 14.97
CA LEU A 354 2.34 35.37 16.11
C LEU A 354 2.22 36.84 15.66
N GLU A 355 2.89 37.23 14.56
CA GLU A 355 2.76 38.57 13.99
C GLU A 355 1.34 38.81 13.45
N THR A 356 0.75 37.88 12.71
CA THR A 356 -0.63 38.01 12.21
C THR A 356 -1.68 38.02 13.32
N ALA A 357 -1.48 37.27 14.41
CA ALA A 357 -2.37 37.29 15.58
C ALA A 357 -2.24 38.61 16.38
N SER A 358 -1.02 39.17 16.48
CA SER A 358 -0.76 40.46 17.12
C SER A 358 -1.39 41.61 16.32
N GLU A 359 -1.20 41.62 14.98
CA GLU A 359 -1.82 42.65 14.13
C GLU A 359 -3.36 42.60 14.12
N ALA A 360 -3.96 41.40 14.23
CA ALA A 360 -5.39 41.22 14.32
C ALA A 360 -5.93 41.74 15.68
N ALA A 361 -5.21 41.48 16.77
CA ALA A 361 -5.55 41.98 18.10
C ALA A 361 -5.45 43.52 18.20
N ASP A 362 -4.40 44.11 17.59
CA ASP A 362 -4.21 45.55 17.56
C ASP A 362 -5.28 46.28 16.72
N ARG A 363 -5.73 45.68 15.60
CA ARG A 363 -6.86 46.20 14.81
C ARG A 363 -8.17 46.15 15.58
N GLU A 364 -8.45 45.07 16.29
CA GLU A 364 -9.68 44.93 17.09
C GLU A 364 -9.67 45.88 18.28
N ALA A 365 -8.50 46.19 18.87
CA ALA A 365 -8.34 47.19 19.89
C ALA A 365 -8.57 48.61 19.36
N ALA A 366 -8.02 48.93 18.17
CA ALA A 366 -8.21 50.24 17.53
C ALA A 366 -9.67 50.50 17.12
N ASP A 367 -10.36 49.48 16.60
CA ASP A 367 -11.79 49.59 16.26
C ASP A 367 -12.68 49.78 17.48
N ARG A 368 -12.33 49.18 18.63
CA ARG A 368 -13.06 49.42 19.91
C ARG A 368 -12.82 50.80 20.49
N GLU A 369 -11.65 51.37 20.26
CA GLU A 369 -11.34 52.76 20.70
C GLU A 369 -12.00 53.79 19.79
N ALA A 370 -12.05 53.57 18.48
CA ALA A 370 -12.77 54.42 17.53
C ALA A 370 -14.29 54.43 17.79
N ALA A 371 -14.87 53.32 18.25
CA ALA A 371 -16.30 53.24 18.60
C ALA A 371 -16.68 53.91 19.94
N ARG A 372 -15.71 54.41 20.72
CA ARG A 372 -15.91 55.06 22.02
C ARG A 372 -15.79 56.56 22.01
N THR A 373 -15.46 57.17 20.87
CA THR A 373 -15.38 58.65 20.77
C THR A 373 -16.70 59.19 20.26
N PRO A 374 -17.37 60.13 20.98
CA PRO A 374 -18.72 60.63 20.69
C PRO A 374 -18.76 61.56 19.48
#